data_d7f37c9da0c07a0b5056ea3ab8715499
#
_entry.id   d7f37c9da0c07a0b5056ea3ab8715499
#
_cell.length_a   1.000
_cell.length_b   1.000
_cell.length_c   1.000
_cell.angle_alpha   90.00
_cell.angle_beta   90.00
_cell.angle_gamma   90.00
#
_symmetry.space_group_name_H-M   'P 1'
#
loop_
_entity.id
_entity.type
_entity.pdbx_description
1 polymer ?
#
loop_
_entity_poly.entity_id
_entity_poly.type
_entity_poly.pdbx_seq_one_letter_code
_entity_poly.pdbx_strand_id
1 'polypeptide(L)'
;MPLVALDILKLAKCQLLILILWVEIEKHCMVKIGDNLSFDDFPLLLAPMEDVSDPPFRALCKEQGCDMMYTEFISVEGLIRDASKSIQKLDIYDEERPIGIQIFGAELDSMRQAAEIVEEARPEVLDINFGCPVQKVVCKLAGAGILQDIPKMVELTDAIVRSTNLPVTVKTRLGWDENSRYIVEVAERLQDVGIKAISIHGRTRKQMYKGEADWSLIARVKENPRMHIPVFGNGDIDSPQKAAQYRERYGVDGIMIGRASIGYPWIFREIKHYFATGDLLPPPTLAERTDAARRHLQRSLEWKGPVLGVVEMRRHYTNYFKGYPGIKPFRQRLVTEMEPALLFEILNEIEAVFSGCELETAS
;
A
#
# COMPACT_ATOMS: atom_id res chain seq x y z
N MET A 1 -56.46 -30.08 1.86
CA MET A 1 -55.81 -28.94 1.15
C MET A 1 -55.17 -27.83 2.04
N PRO A 2 -55.26 -27.80 3.39
CA PRO A 2 -54.57 -26.72 4.14
C PRO A 2 -53.07 -26.99 4.45
N LEU A 3 -52.59 -28.22 4.44
CA LEU A 3 -51.17 -28.52 4.77
C LEU A 3 -50.17 -28.05 3.71
N VAL A 4 -50.49 -28.15 2.42
CA VAL A 4 -49.57 -27.77 1.31
C VAL A 4 -49.36 -26.24 1.27
N ALA A 5 -50.38 -25.45 1.65
CA ALA A 5 -50.25 -23.99 1.71
C ALA A 5 -49.32 -23.52 2.83
N LEU A 6 -49.27 -24.27 3.95
CA LEU A 6 -48.42 -23.94 5.10
C LEU A 6 -46.93 -24.22 4.81
N ASP A 7 -46.63 -25.25 4.03
CA ASP A 7 -45.27 -25.57 3.65
C ASP A 7 -44.74 -24.61 2.57
N ILE A 8 -45.55 -24.17 1.64
CA ILE A 8 -45.16 -23.14 0.64
C ILE A 8 -44.84 -21.81 1.33
N LEU A 9 -45.65 -21.43 2.34
CA LEU A 9 -45.39 -20.21 3.12
C LEU A 9 -44.10 -20.27 3.96
N LYS A 10 -43.76 -21.43 4.49
CA LYS A 10 -42.49 -21.69 5.20
C LYS A 10 -41.28 -21.63 4.27
N LEU A 11 -41.39 -22.22 3.07
CA LEU A 11 -40.36 -22.17 2.05
C LEU A 11 -40.11 -20.70 1.57
N ALA A 12 -41.18 -19.97 1.30
CA ALA A 12 -41.07 -18.55 0.89
C ALA A 12 -40.44 -17.68 1.99
N LYS A 13 -40.78 -17.92 3.27
CA LYS A 13 -40.12 -17.22 4.40
C LYS A 13 -38.64 -17.58 4.54
N CYS A 14 -38.26 -18.84 4.36
CA CYS A 14 -36.85 -19.25 4.37
C CYS A 14 -36.09 -18.63 3.20
N GLN A 15 -36.63 -18.61 2.00
CA GLN A 15 -36.01 -17.95 0.85
C GLN A 15 -35.87 -16.43 1.05
N LEU A 16 -36.88 -15.78 1.61
CA LEU A 16 -36.81 -14.35 1.92
C LEU A 16 -35.79 -14.05 3.02
N LEU A 17 -35.66 -14.87 4.05
CA LEU A 17 -34.63 -14.77 5.08
C LEU A 17 -33.22 -15.00 4.53
N ILE A 18 -33.06 -15.97 3.64
CA ILE A 18 -31.78 -16.22 2.94
C ILE A 18 -31.43 -15.02 2.04
N LEU A 19 -32.40 -14.45 1.34
CA LEU A 19 -32.19 -13.29 0.48
C LEU A 19 -31.85 -12.03 1.32
N ILE A 20 -32.52 -11.81 2.45
CA ILE A 20 -32.22 -10.71 3.38
C ILE A 20 -30.84 -10.90 4.00
N LEU A 21 -30.48 -12.11 4.45
CA LEU A 21 -29.15 -12.44 4.94
C LEU A 21 -28.08 -12.27 3.84
N TRP A 22 -28.39 -12.62 2.59
CA TRP A 22 -27.48 -12.46 1.46
C TRP A 22 -27.26 -10.96 1.13
N VAL A 23 -28.33 -10.17 1.13
CA VAL A 23 -28.25 -8.70 0.95
C VAL A 23 -27.57 -8.02 2.14
N GLU A 24 -27.73 -8.51 3.37
CA GLU A 24 -26.98 -8.02 4.53
C GLU A 24 -25.50 -8.44 4.50
N ILE A 25 -25.19 -9.63 4.00
CA ILE A 25 -23.81 -10.09 3.79
C ILE A 25 -23.14 -9.26 2.68
N GLU A 26 -23.83 -8.98 1.56
CA GLU A 26 -23.27 -8.10 0.51
C GLU A 26 -23.07 -6.66 1.02
N LYS A 27 -23.92 -6.12 1.88
CA LYS A 27 -23.70 -4.83 2.52
C LYS A 27 -22.50 -4.78 3.46
N HIS A 28 -22.03 -5.94 3.94
CA HIS A 28 -20.89 -6.03 4.86
C HIS A 28 -19.52 -6.12 4.15
N CYS A 29 -19.48 -6.25 2.82
CA CYS A 29 -18.23 -6.35 2.06
C CYS A 29 -17.70 -5.01 1.52
N MET A 30 -18.48 -3.93 1.58
CA MET A 30 -18.07 -2.65 1.02
C MET A 30 -17.17 -1.87 2.00
N VAL A 31 -15.91 -1.65 1.63
CA VAL A 31 -14.97 -0.83 2.41
C VAL A 31 -15.05 0.62 1.93
N LYS A 32 -15.33 1.56 2.82
CA LYS A 32 -15.47 2.99 2.49
C LYS A 32 -14.41 3.83 3.18
N ILE A 33 -13.78 4.73 2.43
CA ILE A 33 -12.89 5.76 2.96
C ILE A 33 -13.56 7.12 2.71
N GLY A 34 -14.17 7.68 3.75
CA GLY A 34 -15.04 8.86 3.59
C GLY A 34 -16.28 8.53 2.78
N ASP A 35 -16.89 9.57 2.17
CA ASP A 35 -18.17 9.44 1.48
C ASP A 35 -18.02 9.07 0.00
N ASN A 36 -16.88 9.38 -0.60
CA ASN A 36 -16.66 9.34 -2.05
C ASN A 36 -15.78 8.19 -2.56
N LEU A 37 -15.13 7.45 -1.67
CA LEU A 37 -14.26 6.34 -2.05
C LEU A 37 -14.76 5.04 -1.43
N SER A 38 -15.11 4.07 -2.28
CA SER A 38 -15.55 2.75 -1.84
C SER A 38 -14.93 1.63 -2.68
N PHE A 39 -14.77 0.47 -2.05
CA PHE A 39 -14.29 -0.75 -2.67
C PHE A 39 -15.33 -1.84 -2.45
N ASP A 40 -15.73 -2.51 -3.53
CA ASP A 40 -16.78 -3.54 -3.51
C ASP A 40 -16.31 -4.87 -2.92
N ASP A 41 -15.00 -5.02 -2.74
CA ASP A 41 -14.37 -6.20 -2.15
C ASP A 41 -13.20 -5.78 -1.24
N PHE A 42 -12.49 -6.75 -0.69
CA PHE A 42 -11.32 -6.59 0.16
C PHE A 42 -10.15 -5.94 -0.59
N PRO A 43 -9.85 -4.64 -0.35
CA PRO A 43 -8.88 -3.92 -1.16
C PRO A 43 -7.43 -4.29 -0.84
N LEU A 44 -6.61 -4.34 -1.89
CA LEU A 44 -5.16 -4.46 -1.83
C LEU A 44 -4.52 -3.11 -2.15
N LEU A 45 -3.74 -2.59 -1.20
CA LEU A 45 -3.16 -1.26 -1.29
C LEU A 45 -1.64 -1.35 -1.51
N LEU A 46 -1.08 -0.48 -2.36
CA LEU A 46 0.37 -0.30 -2.43
C LEU A 46 0.84 0.65 -1.33
N ALA A 47 1.81 0.21 -0.53
CA ALA A 47 2.39 1.05 0.52
C ALA A 47 3.22 2.21 -0.07
N PRO A 48 3.17 3.40 0.55
CA PRO A 48 4.10 4.49 0.24
C PRO A 48 5.54 4.10 0.59
N MET A 49 6.44 4.15 -0.39
CA MET A 49 7.85 3.75 -0.25
C MET A 49 8.74 4.74 -0.98
N GLU A 50 9.67 5.36 -0.26
CA GLU A 50 10.63 6.33 -0.82
C GLU A 50 11.49 5.70 -1.92
N ASP A 51 11.65 6.41 -3.02
CA ASP A 51 12.34 6.00 -4.25
C ASP A 51 11.83 4.66 -4.84
N VAL A 52 10.55 4.31 -4.63
CA VAL A 52 9.93 3.08 -5.11
C VAL A 52 8.50 3.30 -5.61
N SER A 53 7.62 3.92 -4.81
CA SER A 53 6.20 4.11 -5.19
C SER A 53 5.99 5.39 -5.99
N ASP A 54 6.82 5.59 -6.99
CA ASP A 54 6.75 6.64 -8.00
C ASP A 54 5.69 6.32 -9.08
N PRO A 55 5.29 7.29 -9.93
CA PRO A 55 4.32 7.06 -10.99
C PRO A 55 4.66 5.88 -11.91
N PRO A 56 5.93 5.70 -12.38
CA PRO A 56 6.31 4.54 -13.18
C PRO A 56 5.98 3.20 -12.54
N PHE A 57 6.28 3.04 -11.26
CA PHE A 57 6.01 1.79 -10.55
C PHE A 57 4.54 1.64 -10.16
N ARG A 58 3.88 2.73 -9.75
CA ARG A 58 2.45 2.70 -9.41
C ARG A 58 1.60 2.24 -10.60
N ALA A 59 1.90 2.73 -11.81
CA ALA A 59 1.22 2.29 -13.02
C ALA A 59 1.31 0.77 -13.24
N LEU A 60 2.49 0.16 -13.03
CA LEU A 60 2.65 -1.28 -13.13
C LEU A 60 1.86 -2.04 -12.05
N CYS A 61 1.82 -1.52 -10.82
CA CYS A 61 1.00 -2.12 -9.76
C CYS A 61 -0.49 -2.03 -10.08
N LYS A 62 -0.95 -0.90 -10.66
CA LYS A 62 -2.34 -0.72 -11.09
C LYS A 62 -2.73 -1.73 -12.16
N GLU A 63 -1.89 -1.91 -13.19
CA GLU A 63 -2.07 -2.91 -14.24
C GLU A 63 -2.20 -4.34 -13.67
N GLN A 64 -1.60 -4.61 -12.53
CA GLN A 64 -1.70 -5.90 -11.84
C GLN A 64 -2.82 -5.96 -10.80
N GLY A 65 -3.73 -5.00 -10.78
CA GLY A 65 -4.94 -5.04 -9.96
C GLY A 65 -4.80 -4.49 -8.54
N CYS A 66 -3.78 -3.65 -8.27
CA CYS A 66 -3.74 -2.85 -7.05
C CYS A 66 -4.96 -1.92 -6.99
N ASP A 67 -5.72 -1.95 -5.89
CA ASP A 67 -6.97 -1.20 -5.78
C ASP A 67 -6.73 0.28 -5.48
N MET A 68 -5.81 0.56 -4.56
CA MET A 68 -5.44 1.92 -4.18
C MET A 68 -3.94 2.03 -3.95
N MET A 69 -3.40 3.20 -4.26
CA MET A 69 -1.98 3.49 -4.10
C MET A 69 -1.76 4.79 -3.35
N TYR A 70 -0.52 4.97 -2.90
CA TYR A 70 -0.07 6.22 -2.28
C TYR A 70 1.19 6.70 -2.98
N THR A 71 1.37 8.02 -3.06
CA THR A 71 2.64 8.60 -3.51
C THR A 71 3.76 8.23 -2.53
N GLU A 72 5.00 8.44 -2.92
CA GLU A 72 6.09 8.55 -1.96
C GLU A 72 5.76 9.65 -0.95
N PHE A 73 6.25 9.51 0.29
CA PHE A 73 5.93 10.50 1.32
C PHE A 73 6.66 11.84 1.06
N ILE A 74 5.92 12.94 1.16
CA ILE A 74 6.37 14.29 0.83
C ILE A 74 6.65 15.07 2.12
N SER A 75 7.84 15.67 2.22
CA SER A 75 8.14 16.58 3.33
C SER A 75 7.32 17.87 3.20
N VAL A 76 6.51 18.20 4.20
CA VAL A 76 5.75 19.45 4.22
C VAL A 76 6.67 20.68 4.13
N GLU A 77 7.83 20.64 4.81
CA GLU A 77 8.83 21.69 4.75
C GLU A 77 9.44 21.90 3.35
N GLY A 78 9.55 20.81 2.59
CA GLY A 78 9.96 20.87 1.19
C GLY A 78 8.84 21.38 0.29
N LEU A 79 7.61 20.98 0.55
CA LEU A 79 6.44 21.32 -0.25
C LEU A 79 6.11 22.82 -0.16
N ILE A 80 6.02 23.36 1.04
CA ILE A 80 5.73 24.81 1.27
C ILE A 80 6.85 25.76 0.81
N ARG A 81 8.03 25.23 0.49
CA ARG A 81 9.17 25.99 -0.05
C ARG A 81 9.41 25.72 -1.53
N ASP A 82 8.46 25.14 -2.22
CA ASP A 82 8.53 24.80 -3.65
C ASP A 82 9.77 24.00 -4.04
N ALA A 83 10.25 23.13 -3.13
CA ALA A 83 11.37 22.27 -3.45
C ALA A 83 11.00 21.31 -4.59
N SER A 84 11.71 21.37 -5.71
CA SER A 84 11.37 20.68 -6.96
C SER A 84 11.06 19.18 -6.77
N LYS A 85 11.84 18.48 -5.92
CA LYS A 85 11.58 17.06 -5.60
C LYS A 85 10.27 16.83 -4.84
N SER A 86 9.86 17.78 -3.98
CA SER A 86 8.61 17.66 -3.24
C SER A 86 7.42 17.94 -4.16
N ILE A 87 7.53 18.94 -5.03
CA ILE A 87 6.51 19.26 -6.04
C ILE A 87 6.36 18.11 -7.01
N GLN A 88 7.45 17.54 -7.53
CA GLN A 88 7.41 16.41 -8.46
C GLN A 88 6.66 15.19 -7.87
N LYS A 89 6.73 14.94 -6.56
CA LYS A 89 6.02 13.84 -5.90
C LYS A 89 4.50 14.05 -5.80
N LEU A 90 4.00 15.23 -6.13
CA LEU A 90 2.57 15.48 -6.28
C LEU A 90 2.01 14.94 -7.60
N ASP A 91 2.87 14.56 -8.55
CA ASP A 91 2.43 14.03 -9.84
C ASP A 91 1.62 12.74 -9.64
N ILE A 92 0.36 12.82 -10.06
CA ILE A 92 -0.60 11.72 -10.07
C ILE A 92 -1.30 11.69 -11.42
N TYR A 93 -1.60 10.50 -11.92
CA TYR A 93 -2.18 10.28 -13.25
C TYR A 93 -3.54 9.59 -13.13
N ASP A 94 -4.43 9.83 -14.08
CA ASP A 94 -5.79 9.29 -14.02
C ASP A 94 -5.85 7.76 -14.03
N GLU A 95 -4.91 7.10 -14.71
CA GLU A 95 -4.78 5.65 -14.73
C GLU A 95 -4.39 5.02 -13.38
N GLU A 96 -3.84 5.81 -12.44
CA GLU A 96 -3.43 5.34 -11.12
C GLU A 96 -4.56 5.39 -10.08
N ARG A 97 -5.63 6.12 -10.39
CA ARG A 97 -6.71 6.37 -9.43
C ARG A 97 -7.47 5.09 -9.03
N PRO A 98 -7.94 4.99 -7.79
CA PRO A 98 -7.81 5.97 -6.70
C PRO A 98 -6.41 6.01 -6.10
N ILE A 99 -5.95 7.22 -5.72
CA ILE A 99 -4.62 7.46 -5.18
C ILE A 99 -4.65 8.44 -4.01
N GLY A 100 -3.81 8.18 -3.00
CA GLY A 100 -3.58 9.09 -1.89
C GLY A 100 -2.24 9.82 -2.02
N ILE A 101 -2.19 11.09 -1.66
CA ILE A 101 -0.94 11.82 -1.48
C ILE A 101 -0.55 11.74 -0.01
N GLN A 102 0.67 11.24 0.26
CA GLN A 102 1.16 11.09 1.63
C GLN A 102 2.15 12.21 1.99
N ILE A 103 1.89 12.90 3.11
CA ILE A 103 2.76 13.95 3.66
C ILE A 103 3.32 13.58 5.03
N PHE A 104 4.45 14.19 5.40
CA PHE A 104 5.01 14.10 6.75
C PHE A 104 5.62 15.41 7.20
N GLY A 105 5.46 15.71 8.48
CA GLY A 105 5.99 16.89 9.15
C GLY A 105 5.79 16.79 10.66
N ALA A 106 6.19 17.85 11.38
CA ALA A 106 6.03 17.96 12.83
C ALA A 106 5.47 19.31 13.27
N GLU A 107 5.50 20.31 12.37
CA GLU A 107 5.05 21.66 12.64
C GLU A 107 3.63 21.88 12.14
N LEU A 108 2.75 22.39 13.01
CA LEU A 108 1.32 22.51 12.79
C LEU A 108 1.01 23.35 11.54
N ASP A 109 1.59 24.54 11.45
CA ASP A 109 1.30 25.49 10.37
C ASP A 109 1.82 24.95 9.02
N SER A 110 3.00 24.32 9.00
CA SER A 110 3.53 23.67 7.79
C SER A 110 2.64 22.52 7.31
N MET A 111 2.11 21.71 8.24
CA MET A 111 1.20 20.62 7.91
C MET A 111 -0.12 21.09 7.32
N ARG A 112 -0.68 22.19 7.84
CA ARG A 112 -1.91 22.81 7.32
C ARG A 112 -1.71 23.38 5.90
N GLN A 113 -0.66 24.18 5.70
CA GLN A 113 -0.32 24.72 4.38
C GLN A 113 -0.10 23.60 3.34
N ALA A 114 0.62 22.55 3.73
CA ALA A 114 0.83 21.41 2.85
C ALA A 114 -0.47 20.69 2.51
N ALA A 115 -1.44 20.60 3.43
CA ALA A 115 -2.75 20.01 3.16
C ALA A 115 -3.54 20.78 2.09
N GLU A 116 -3.46 22.12 2.09
CA GLU A 116 -4.06 22.99 1.07
C GLU A 116 -3.43 22.73 -0.31
N ILE A 117 -2.08 22.64 -0.38
CA ILE A 117 -1.37 22.33 -1.63
C ILE A 117 -1.75 20.92 -2.16
N VAL A 118 -1.86 19.94 -1.26
CA VAL A 118 -2.28 18.59 -1.64
C VAL A 118 -3.71 18.57 -2.19
N GLU A 119 -4.62 19.35 -1.62
CA GLU A 119 -6.00 19.45 -2.10
C GLU A 119 -6.07 19.98 -3.54
N GLU A 120 -5.19 20.93 -3.92
CA GLU A 120 -5.08 21.45 -5.29
C GLU A 120 -4.69 20.37 -6.31
N ALA A 121 -3.89 19.36 -5.89
CA ALA A 121 -3.53 18.21 -6.73
C ALA A 121 -4.67 17.19 -6.91
N ARG A 122 -5.76 17.32 -6.14
CA ARG A 122 -7.00 16.53 -6.24
C ARG A 122 -6.80 15.01 -6.15
N PRO A 123 -6.09 14.49 -5.13
CA PRO A 123 -6.10 13.05 -4.84
C PRO A 123 -7.44 12.62 -4.25
N GLU A 124 -7.69 11.33 -4.14
CA GLU A 124 -8.88 10.80 -3.43
C GLU A 124 -8.74 10.89 -1.91
N VAL A 125 -7.52 10.83 -1.38
CA VAL A 125 -7.26 11.01 0.06
C VAL A 125 -5.96 11.78 0.30
N LEU A 126 -5.91 12.48 1.43
CA LEU A 126 -4.66 12.96 2.01
C LEU A 126 -4.23 11.98 3.12
N ASP A 127 -3.04 11.42 3.02
CA ASP A 127 -2.52 10.48 4.02
C ASP A 127 -1.39 11.08 4.85
N ILE A 128 -1.41 10.84 6.15
CA ILE A 128 -0.39 11.33 7.08
C ILE A 128 0.58 10.19 7.42
N ASN A 129 1.87 10.41 7.19
CA ASN A 129 2.91 9.47 7.55
C ASN A 129 3.35 9.63 9.00
N PHE A 130 2.93 8.72 9.85
CA PHE A 130 3.41 8.54 11.22
C PHE A 130 4.17 7.22 11.41
N GLY A 131 4.70 6.67 10.30
CA GLY A 131 5.34 5.35 10.29
C GLY A 131 6.79 5.29 9.79
N CYS A 132 7.31 6.34 9.13
CA CYS A 132 8.67 6.33 8.60
C CYS A 132 9.72 6.25 9.72
N PRO A 133 10.56 5.17 9.79
CA PRO A 133 11.50 4.98 10.89
C PRO A 133 12.87 5.62 10.64
N VAL A 134 13.08 6.27 9.49
CA VAL A 134 14.37 6.82 9.08
C VAL A 134 14.83 7.90 10.06
N GLN A 135 16.08 7.82 10.51
CA GLN A 135 16.63 8.70 11.55
C GLN A 135 16.49 10.19 11.20
N LYS A 136 16.77 10.58 9.96
CA LYS A 136 16.64 11.95 9.47
C LYS A 136 15.23 12.56 9.64
N VAL A 137 14.20 11.73 9.56
CA VAL A 137 12.80 12.11 9.76
C VAL A 137 12.47 12.13 11.26
N VAL A 138 12.84 11.05 11.96
CA VAL A 138 12.54 10.83 13.38
C VAL A 138 13.17 11.88 14.29
N CYS A 139 14.40 12.34 14.01
CA CYS A 139 15.07 13.42 14.78
C CYS A 139 14.29 14.74 14.80
N LYS A 140 13.39 14.93 13.84
CA LYS A 140 12.51 16.11 13.73
C LYS A 140 11.13 15.87 14.37
N LEU A 141 10.96 14.80 15.14
CA LEU A 141 9.68 14.33 15.67
C LEU A 141 8.61 14.07 14.57
N ALA A 142 9.03 13.89 13.31
CA ALA A 142 8.16 13.58 12.18
C ALA A 142 8.15 12.07 11.90
N GLY A 143 7.23 11.61 11.04
CA GLY A 143 7.07 10.18 10.74
C GLY A 143 6.86 9.38 12.02
N ALA A 144 7.58 8.27 12.21
CA ALA A 144 7.47 7.47 13.42
C ALA A 144 8.05 8.16 14.68
N GLY A 145 8.70 9.31 14.55
CA GLY A 145 9.20 10.10 15.70
C GLY A 145 8.07 10.59 16.59
N ILE A 146 6.92 10.92 16.00
CA ILE A 146 5.73 11.41 16.70
C ILE A 146 5.12 10.40 17.67
N LEU A 147 5.42 9.10 17.50
CA LEU A 147 4.95 8.04 18.41
C LEU A 147 5.49 8.17 19.85
N GLN A 148 6.41 9.11 20.10
CA GLN A 148 6.88 9.49 21.41
C GLN A 148 6.01 10.56 22.08
N ASP A 149 5.16 11.24 21.30
CA ASP A 149 4.26 12.32 21.76
C ASP A 149 2.86 12.14 21.12
N ILE A 150 2.06 11.26 21.72
CA ILE A 150 0.73 10.95 21.22
C ILE A 150 -0.23 12.17 21.29
N PRO A 151 -0.23 13.02 22.33
CA PRO A 151 -0.99 14.26 22.31
C PRO A 151 -0.70 15.14 21.09
N LYS A 152 0.57 15.32 20.73
CA LYS A 152 1.00 16.08 19.55
C LYS A 152 0.58 15.42 18.25
N MET A 153 0.66 14.08 18.16
CA MET A 153 0.17 13.31 17.02
C MET A 153 -1.31 13.57 16.76
N VAL A 154 -2.13 13.56 17.80
CA VAL A 154 -3.57 13.82 17.72
C VAL A 154 -3.84 15.28 17.33
N GLU A 155 -3.14 16.25 17.94
CA GLU A 155 -3.26 17.67 17.62
C GLU A 155 -2.94 17.97 16.14
N LEU A 156 -1.84 17.41 15.61
CA LEU A 156 -1.47 17.54 14.20
C LEU A 156 -2.54 16.95 13.28
N THR A 157 -3.08 15.80 13.64
CA THR A 157 -4.12 15.13 12.84
C THR A 157 -5.42 15.95 12.84
N ASP A 158 -5.89 16.43 13.99
CA ASP A 158 -7.08 17.29 14.09
C ASP A 158 -6.94 18.56 13.23
N ALA A 159 -5.77 19.20 13.29
CA ALA A 159 -5.51 20.40 12.50
C ALA A 159 -5.57 20.13 10.99
N ILE A 160 -5.04 19.01 10.52
CA ILE A 160 -5.09 18.63 9.10
C ILE A 160 -6.52 18.29 8.69
N VAL A 161 -7.23 17.49 9.48
CA VAL A 161 -8.64 17.14 9.20
C VAL A 161 -9.51 18.39 9.05
N ARG A 162 -9.24 19.45 9.82
CA ARG A 162 -9.98 20.72 9.75
C ARG A 162 -9.53 21.65 8.61
N SER A 163 -8.37 21.41 7.99
CA SER A 163 -7.82 22.30 6.97
C SER A 163 -8.06 21.85 5.54
N THR A 164 -8.67 20.68 5.32
CA THR A 164 -8.95 20.16 3.98
C THR A 164 -10.33 19.53 3.89
N ASN A 165 -10.92 19.50 2.69
CA ASN A 165 -12.13 18.75 2.37
C ASN A 165 -11.86 17.30 1.96
N LEU A 166 -10.61 16.92 1.77
CA LEU A 166 -10.24 15.56 1.43
C LEU A 166 -10.45 14.61 2.61
N PRO A 167 -10.86 13.36 2.37
CA PRO A 167 -10.75 12.31 3.38
C PRO A 167 -9.30 12.19 3.87
N VAL A 168 -9.06 12.37 5.18
CA VAL A 168 -7.74 12.21 5.78
C VAL A 168 -7.56 10.78 6.26
N THR A 169 -6.45 10.15 5.92
CA THR A 169 -6.05 8.83 6.41
C THR A 169 -4.70 8.90 7.12
N VAL A 170 -4.38 7.87 7.89
CA VAL A 170 -3.12 7.81 8.64
C VAL A 170 -2.42 6.49 8.39
N LYS A 171 -1.12 6.52 8.10
CA LYS A 171 -0.27 5.34 8.11
C LYS A 171 0.72 5.39 9.27
N THR A 172 0.66 4.40 10.17
CA THR A 172 1.45 4.38 11.40
C THR A 172 2.05 3.00 11.72
N ARG A 173 2.62 2.85 12.91
CA ARG A 173 3.19 1.63 13.49
C ARG A 173 2.54 1.31 14.85
N LEU A 174 2.88 0.15 15.42
CA LEU A 174 2.36 -0.30 16.73
C LEU A 174 2.73 0.65 17.89
N GLY A 175 3.79 1.42 17.73
CA GLY A 175 4.31 2.34 18.72
C GLY A 175 5.79 2.64 18.51
N TRP A 176 6.41 3.35 19.45
CA TRP A 176 7.83 3.70 19.41
C TRP A 176 8.73 2.47 19.65
N ASP A 177 8.47 1.73 20.72
CA ASP A 177 9.19 0.51 21.11
C ASP A 177 8.28 -0.51 21.79
N GLU A 178 8.86 -1.57 22.33
CA GLU A 178 8.12 -2.67 22.97
C GLU A 178 7.30 -2.24 24.19
N ASN A 179 7.74 -1.18 24.89
CA ASN A 179 7.07 -0.66 26.08
C ASN A 179 6.00 0.39 25.79
N SER A 180 5.88 0.81 24.52
CA SER A 180 4.99 1.90 24.07
C SER A 180 4.14 1.50 22.86
N ARG A 181 3.61 0.29 22.85
CA ARG A 181 2.71 -0.23 21.81
C ARG A 181 1.26 0.21 22.04
N TYR A 182 1.01 1.50 21.95
CA TYR A 182 -0.30 2.11 22.26
C TYR A 182 -1.26 2.17 21.09
N ILE A 183 -1.04 1.39 20.02
CA ILE A 183 -1.77 1.52 18.74
C ILE A 183 -3.30 1.44 18.90
N VAL A 184 -3.80 0.62 19.83
CA VAL A 184 -5.26 0.47 20.02
C VAL A 184 -5.88 1.79 20.51
N GLU A 185 -5.29 2.41 21.54
CA GLU A 185 -5.71 3.72 22.04
C GLU A 185 -5.46 4.83 20.99
N VAL A 186 -4.31 4.81 20.35
CA VAL A 186 -3.93 5.79 19.32
C VAL A 186 -4.92 5.78 18.16
N ALA A 187 -5.28 4.60 17.64
CA ALA A 187 -6.23 4.47 16.53
C ALA A 187 -7.60 5.08 16.88
N GLU A 188 -8.10 4.82 18.08
CA GLU A 188 -9.35 5.36 18.60
C GLU A 188 -9.30 6.90 18.67
N ARG A 189 -8.23 7.46 19.27
CA ARG A 189 -8.05 8.91 19.37
C ARG A 189 -7.92 9.61 18.01
N LEU A 190 -7.26 8.95 17.05
CA LEU A 190 -7.14 9.48 15.68
C LEU A 190 -8.48 9.43 14.94
N GLN A 191 -9.29 8.37 15.15
CA GLN A 191 -10.66 8.32 14.63
C GLN A 191 -11.52 9.44 15.22
N ASP A 192 -11.42 9.68 16.53
CA ASP A 192 -12.22 10.70 17.23
C ASP A 192 -11.97 12.11 16.68
N VAL A 193 -10.77 12.41 16.14
CA VAL A 193 -10.49 13.68 15.47
C VAL A 193 -10.82 13.67 13.96
N GLY A 194 -11.34 12.56 13.42
CA GLY A 194 -12.04 12.54 12.13
C GLY A 194 -11.31 11.91 10.96
N ILE A 195 -10.23 11.14 11.17
CA ILE A 195 -9.63 10.36 10.07
C ILE A 195 -10.64 9.36 9.50
N LYS A 196 -10.47 8.98 8.24
CA LYS A 196 -11.42 8.12 7.50
C LYS A 196 -10.92 6.69 7.27
N ALA A 197 -9.64 6.42 7.50
CA ALA A 197 -9.05 5.07 7.54
C ALA A 197 -7.69 5.11 8.23
N ILE A 198 -7.23 3.95 8.70
CA ILE A 198 -5.90 3.79 9.30
C ILE A 198 -5.18 2.57 8.73
N SER A 199 -3.91 2.76 8.32
CA SER A 199 -3.01 1.68 7.90
C SER A 199 -1.96 1.45 8.98
N ILE A 200 -1.84 0.22 9.48
CA ILE A 200 -0.98 -0.09 10.62
C ILE A 200 0.10 -1.09 10.22
N HIS A 201 1.37 -0.69 10.31
CA HIS A 201 2.48 -1.62 10.17
C HIS A 201 2.71 -2.37 11.49
N GLY A 202 2.67 -3.70 11.45
CA GLY A 202 2.79 -4.62 12.60
C GLY A 202 4.17 -4.65 13.26
N ARG A 203 4.91 -3.53 13.28
CA ARG A 203 6.20 -3.35 13.95
C ARG A 203 6.26 -2.02 14.67
N THR A 204 7.08 -1.95 15.74
CA THR A 204 7.42 -0.68 16.38
C THR A 204 8.47 0.08 15.55
N ARG A 205 8.69 1.36 15.88
CA ARG A 205 9.76 2.15 15.24
C ARG A 205 11.14 1.55 15.50
N LYS A 206 11.42 1.11 16.74
CA LYS A 206 12.73 0.53 17.09
C LYS A 206 13.03 -0.79 16.39
N GLN A 207 12.02 -1.59 16.09
CA GLN A 207 12.19 -2.81 15.30
C GLN A 207 12.59 -2.51 13.85
N MET A 208 12.20 -1.37 13.28
CA MET A 208 12.37 -1.05 11.87
C MET A 208 11.77 -2.14 10.96
N TYR A 209 12.60 -3.07 10.50
CA TYR A 209 12.21 -4.23 9.65
C TYR A 209 12.68 -5.57 10.24
N LYS A 210 13.22 -5.57 11.48
CA LYS A 210 13.70 -6.79 12.15
C LYS A 210 12.54 -7.58 12.75
N GLY A 211 12.74 -8.90 12.86
CA GLY A 211 11.73 -9.81 13.38
C GLY A 211 10.51 -9.91 12.45
N GLU A 212 9.43 -10.46 12.96
CA GLU A 212 8.15 -10.59 12.25
C GLU A 212 7.19 -9.44 12.59
N ALA A 213 6.29 -9.11 11.67
CA ALA A 213 5.23 -8.16 11.93
C ALA A 213 4.17 -8.78 12.85
N ASP A 214 3.89 -8.14 13.97
CA ASP A 214 2.86 -8.56 14.91
C ASP A 214 1.50 -7.97 14.50
N TRP A 215 0.64 -8.81 13.94
CA TRP A 215 -0.71 -8.41 13.54
C TRP A 215 -1.75 -8.57 14.65
N SER A 216 -1.40 -9.14 15.79
CA SER A 216 -2.33 -9.33 16.90
C SER A 216 -2.88 -7.99 17.43
N LEU A 217 -2.03 -6.95 17.49
CA LEU A 217 -2.46 -5.62 17.89
C LEU A 217 -3.29 -4.92 16.78
N ILE A 218 -3.05 -5.22 15.50
CA ILE A 218 -3.88 -4.72 14.41
C ILE A 218 -5.29 -5.32 14.53
N ALA A 219 -5.40 -6.63 14.79
CA ALA A 219 -6.67 -7.28 15.05
C ALA A 219 -7.40 -6.63 16.24
N ARG A 220 -6.68 -6.35 17.34
CA ARG A 220 -7.28 -5.68 18.50
C ARG A 220 -7.81 -4.27 18.19
N VAL A 221 -7.17 -3.54 17.27
CA VAL A 221 -7.71 -2.27 16.77
C VAL A 221 -9.03 -2.54 16.02
N LYS A 222 -9.04 -3.54 15.12
CA LYS A 222 -10.24 -3.87 14.33
C LYS A 222 -11.38 -4.40 15.20
N GLU A 223 -11.10 -5.20 16.20
CA GLU A 223 -12.07 -5.77 17.14
C GLU A 223 -12.60 -4.76 18.17
N ASN A 224 -11.98 -3.59 18.28
CA ASN A 224 -12.44 -2.55 19.20
C ASN A 224 -13.83 -2.04 18.77
N PRO A 225 -14.90 -2.20 19.58
CA PRO A 225 -16.25 -1.82 19.21
C PRO A 225 -16.45 -0.32 18.99
N ARG A 226 -15.47 0.51 19.38
CA ARG A 226 -15.46 1.93 19.10
C ARG A 226 -14.85 2.30 17.76
N MET A 227 -14.17 1.36 17.07
CA MET A 227 -13.61 1.59 15.75
C MET A 227 -14.67 1.39 14.67
N HIS A 228 -14.91 2.44 13.88
CA HIS A 228 -15.92 2.46 12.81
C HIS A 228 -15.33 2.72 11.43
N ILE A 229 -14.05 3.13 11.37
CA ILE A 229 -13.34 3.37 10.12
C ILE A 229 -12.58 2.11 9.66
N PRO A 230 -12.26 1.97 8.37
CA PRO A 230 -11.46 0.87 7.86
C PRO A 230 -10.08 0.80 8.51
N VAL A 231 -9.65 -0.42 8.83
CA VAL A 231 -8.33 -0.76 9.37
C VAL A 231 -7.58 -1.61 8.36
N PHE A 232 -6.51 -1.08 7.79
CA PHE A 232 -5.66 -1.80 6.84
C PHE A 232 -4.41 -2.36 7.52
N GLY A 233 -4.20 -3.67 7.37
CA GLY A 233 -3.03 -4.33 7.92
C GLY A 233 -1.82 -4.22 6.98
N ASN A 234 -0.62 -4.00 7.54
CA ASN A 234 0.63 -3.91 6.78
C ASN A 234 1.76 -4.65 7.50
N GLY A 235 2.62 -5.30 6.73
CA GLY A 235 3.83 -5.97 7.19
C GLY A 235 3.87 -7.45 6.83
N ASP A 236 4.97 -7.84 6.18
CA ASP A 236 5.34 -9.23 5.85
C ASP A 236 4.35 -10.03 4.98
N ILE A 237 3.47 -9.35 4.24
CA ILE A 237 2.65 -10.01 3.23
C ILE A 237 3.52 -10.18 1.98
N ASP A 238 3.85 -11.42 1.67
CA ASP A 238 4.80 -11.81 0.63
C ASP A 238 4.29 -12.96 -0.27
N SER A 239 3.08 -13.46 -0.01
CA SER A 239 2.45 -14.52 -0.78
C SER A 239 0.92 -14.45 -0.72
N PRO A 240 0.21 -15.00 -1.73
CA PRO A 240 -1.25 -15.10 -1.73
C PRO A 240 -1.82 -15.86 -0.54
N GLN A 241 -1.19 -16.96 -0.18
CA GLN A 241 -1.63 -17.79 0.96
C GLN A 241 -1.55 -17.02 2.28
N LYS A 242 -0.45 -16.27 2.49
CA LYS A 242 -0.28 -15.46 3.70
C LYS A 242 -1.27 -14.30 3.74
N ALA A 243 -1.57 -13.68 2.60
CA ALA A 243 -2.60 -12.66 2.50
C ALA A 243 -3.97 -13.22 2.90
N ALA A 244 -4.35 -14.41 2.41
CA ALA A 244 -5.61 -15.06 2.76
C ALA A 244 -5.65 -15.45 4.25
N GLN A 245 -4.58 -16.07 4.75
CA GLN A 245 -4.46 -16.43 6.17
C GLN A 245 -4.62 -15.21 7.09
N TYR A 246 -4.02 -14.07 6.70
CA TYR A 246 -4.05 -12.85 7.53
C TYR A 246 -5.40 -12.13 7.43
N ARG A 247 -6.04 -12.13 6.24
CA ARG A 247 -7.43 -11.68 6.07
C ARG A 247 -8.36 -12.43 7.01
N GLU A 248 -8.33 -13.76 7.00
CA GLU A 248 -9.19 -14.60 7.82
C GLU A 248 -8.88 -14.47 9.32
N ARG A 249 -7.59 -14.51 9.67
CA ARG A 249 -7.16 -14.56 11.08
C ARG A 249 -7.37 -13.24 11.81
N TYR A 250 -7.15 -12.11 11.15
CA TYR A 250 -7.09 -10.78 11.80
C TYR A 250 -8.26 -9.86 11.45
N GLY A 251 -9.15 -10.26 10.54
CA GLY A 251 -10.41 -9.59 10.23
C GLY A 251 -10.28 -8.11 9.77
N VAL A 252 -9.10 -7.71 9.27
CA VAL A 252 -8.87 -6.35 8.76
C VAL A 252 -9.70 -6.07 7.51
N ASP A 253 -9.92 -4.80 7.17
CA ASP A 253 -10.74 -4.38 6.03
C ASP A 253 -9.98 -4.39 4.70
N GLY A 254 -8.67 -4.55 4.73
CA GLY A 254 -7.81 -4.66 3.55
C GLY A 254 -6.35 -4.81 3.94
N ILE A 255 -5.50 -5.06 2.96
CA ILE A 255 -4.06 -5.31 3.15
C ILE A 255 -3.25 -4.30 2.35
N MET A 256 -2.27 -3.70 3.03
CA MET A 256 -1.29 -2.84 2.38
C MET A 256 0.02 -3.59 2.16
N ILE A 257 0.48 -3.66 0.91
CA ILE A 257 1.67 -4.42 0.48
C ILE A 257 2.80 -3.45 0.19
N GLY A 258 3.98 -3.71 0.74
CA GLY A 258 5.18 -2.91 0.49
C GLY A 258 6.26 -3.74 -0.23
N ARG A 259 7.30 -4.14 0.48
CA ARG A 259 8.53 -4.74 -0.04
C ARG A 259 8.32 -5.90 -1.02
N ALA A 260 7.29 -6.70 -0.85
CA ALA A 260 6.99 -7.84 -1.72
C ALA A 260 6.59 -7.41 -3.15
N SER A 261 6.10 -6.19 -3.34
CA SER A 261 5.76 -5.66 -4.67
C SER A 261 6.97 -5.12 -5.43
N ILE A 262 8.09 -4.79 -4.76
CA ILE A 262 9.27 -4.19 -5.39
C ILE A 262 9.85 -5.10 -6.46
N GLY A 263 9.75 -4.71 -7.75
CA GLY A 263 10.13 -5.54 -8.89
C GLY A 263 9.32 -6.83 -9.03
N TYR A 264 8.17 -6.90 -8.34
CA TYR A 264 7.21 -7.99 -8.43
C TYR A 264 5.75 -7.50 -8.31
N PRO A 265 5.29 -6.63 -9.21
CA PRO A 265 3.94 -6.05 -9.12
C PRO A 265 2.82 -7.12 -9.25
N TRP A 266 3.11 -8.28 -9.80
CA TRP A 266 2.17 -9.39 -9.98
C TRP A 266 1.57 -9.92 -8.67
N ILE A 267 2.17 -9.62 -7.52
CA ILE A 267 1.65 -10.01 -6.19
C ILE A 267 0.19 -9.61 -6.01
N PHE A 268 -0.25 -8.47 -6.58
CA PHE A 268 -1.63 -8.00 -6.47
C PHE A 268 -2.60 -8.94 -7.23
N ARG A 269 -2.31 -9.26 -8.50
CA ARG A 269 -3.16 -10.18 -9.29
C ARG A 269 -3.16 -11.59 -8.72
N GLU A 270 -2.02 -12.04 -8.20
CA GLU A 270 -1.89 -13.37 -7.59
C GLU A 270 -2.74 -13.49 -6.33
N ILE A 271 -2.72 -12.48 -5.46
CA ILE A 271 -3.56 -12.45 -4.25
C ILE A 271 -5.04 -12.41 -4.61
N LYS A 272 -5.45 -11.56 -5.56
CA LYS A 272 -6.84 -11.48 -6.00
C LYS A 272 -7.34 -12.78 -6.60
N HIS A 273 -6.52 -13.41 -7.44
CA HIS A 273 -6.86 -14.70 -8.01
C HIS A 273 -7.05 -15.76 -6.91
N TYR A 274 -6.11 -15.81 -5.97
CA TYR A 274 -6.20 -16.76 -4.84
C TYR A 274 -7.43 -16.51 -3.96
N PHE A 275 -7.79 -15.26 -3.71
CA PHE A 275 -9.01 -14.92 -2.97
C PHE A 275 -10.28 -15.39 -3.69
N ALA A 276 -10.28 -15.32 -5.03
CA ALA A 276 -11.44 -15.71 -5.84
C ALA A 276 -11.56 -17.22 -6.04
N THR A 277 -10.46 -17.96 -6.10
CA THR A 277 -10.44 -19.36 -6.55
C THR A 277 -9.90 -20.35 -5.52
N GLY A 278 -9.03 -19.89 -4.61
CA GLY A 278 -8.22 -20.77 -3.74
C GLY A 278 -6.98 -21.35 -4.41
N ASP A 279 -6.79 -21.12 -5.71
CA ASP A 279 -5.69 -21.65 -6.50
C ASP A 279 -4.59 -20.60 -6.72
N LEU A 280 -3.35 -21.08 -6.86
CA LEU A 280 -2.20 -20.22 -7.19
C LEU A 280 -2.11 -20.01 -8.71
N LEU A 281 -1.86 -18.79 -9.12
CA LEU A 281 -1.42 -18.51 -10.48
C LEU A 281 0.00 -19.06 -10.72
N PRO A 282 0.32 -19.49 -11.95
CA PRO A 282 1.70 -19.72 -12.31
C PRO A 282 2.50 -18.40 -12.19
N PRO A 283 3.78 -18.47 -11.82
CA PRO A 283 4.61 -17.27 -11.73
C PRO A 283 4.69 -16.57 -13.10
N PRO A 284 4.89 -15.24 -13.14
CA PRO A 284 5.03 -14.52 -14.40
C PRO A 284 6.18 -15.09 -15.22
N THR A 285 5.95 -15.24 -16.52
CA THR A 285 6.93 -15.73 -17.48
C THR A 285 8.12 -14.76 -17.61
N LEU A 286 9.23 -15.24 -18.18
CA LEU A 286 10.38 -14.38 -18.47
C LEU A 286 9.98 -13.19 -19.36
N ALA A 287 9.20 -13.44 -20.40
CA ALA A 287 8.72 -12.40 -21.32
C ALA A 287 7.90 -11.33 -20.60
N GLU A 288 6.98 -11.69 -19.70
CA GLU A 288 6.24 -10.73 -18.87
C GLU A 288 7.18 -9.91 -17.97
N ARG A 289 8.22 -10.55 -17.40
CA ARG A 289 9.18 -9.89 -16.51
C ARG A 289 10.09 -8.92 -17.24
N THR A 290 10.59 -9.30 -18.41
CA THR A 290 11.43 -8.42 -19.25
C THR A 290 10.63 -7.27 -19.83
N ASP A 291 9.39 -7.51 -20.28
CA ASP A 291 8.49 -6.46 -20.75
C ASP A 291 8.18 -5.44 -19.63
N ALA A 292 7.79 -5.92 -18.45
CA ALA A 292 7.55 -5.04 -17.30
C ALA A 292 8.79 -4.24 -16.91
N ALA A 293 9.98 -4.86 -16.91
CA ALA A 293 11.22 -4.16 -16.59
C ALA A 293 11.57 -3.09 -17.64
N ARG A 294 11.34 -3.36 -18.95
CA ARG A 294 11.54 -2.36 -20.02
C ARG A 294 10.58 -1.19 -19.89
N ARG A 295 9.29 -1.46 -19.70
CA ARG A 295 8.27 -0.39 -19.53
C ARG A 295 8.54 0.43 -18.28
N HIS A 296 8.97 -0.22 -17.19
CA HIS A 296 9.34 0.46 -15.96
C HIS A 296 10.54 1.38 -16.19
N LEU A 297 11.61 0.87 -16.80
CA LEU A 297 12.79 1.67 -17.13
C LEU A 297 12.43 2.86 -18.04
N GLN A 298 11.67 2.63 -19.11
CA GLN A 298 11.26 3.67 -20.04
C GLN A 298 10.51 4.80 -19.32
N ARG A 299 9.46 4.47 -18.57
CA ARG A 299 8.67 5.43 -17.79
C ARG A 299 9.52 6.16 -16.73
N SER A 300 10.46 5.44 -16.10
CA SER A 300 11.38 6.01 -15.10
C SER A 300 12.33 7.03 -15.71
N LEU A 301 12.84 6.78 -16.92
CA LEU A 301 13.68 7.72 -17.67
C LEU A 301 12.89 8.96 -18.08
N GLU A 302 11.64 8.80 -18.51
CA GLU A 302 10.75 9.89 -18.91
C GLU A 302 10.41 10.81 -17.73
N TRP A 303 10.11 10.24 -16.58
CA TRP A 303 9.68 11.02 -15.40
C TRP A 303 10.83 11.59 -14.58
N LYS A 304 11.95 10.86 -14.40
CA LYS A 304 13.10 11.24 -13.56
C LYS A 304 14.34 11.66 -14.31
N GLY A 305 14.34 11.46 -15.63
CA GLY A 305 15.54 11.66 -16.46
C GLY A 305 16.55 10.52 -16.35
N PRO A 306 17.64 10.58 -17.14
CA PRO A 306 18.55 9.44 -17.35
C PRO A 306 19.38 9.03 -16.12
N VAL A 307 19.61 9.93 -15.17
CA VAL A 307 20.43 9.61 -14.00
C VAL A 307 19.60 8.94 -12.90
N LEU A 308 18.56 9.62 -12.40
CA LEU A 308 17.74 9.10 -11.30
C LEU A 308 16.88 7.91 -11.77
N GLY A 309 16.33 7.97 -13.00
CA GLY A 309 15.56 6.88 -13.59
C GLY A 309 16.35 5.58 -13.67
N VAL A 310 17.65 5.64 -13.98
CA VAL A 310 18.52 4.47 -13.96
C VAL A 310 18.84 4.00 -12.53
N VAL A 311 19.24 4.93 -11.66
CA VAL A 311 19.72 4.57 -10.31
C VAL A 311 18.61 3.93 -9.46
N GLU A 312 17.39 4.43 -9.53
CA GLU A 312 16.29 3.92 -8.71
C GLU A 312 15.75 2.58 -9.23
N MET A 313 15.82 2.33 -10.53
CA MET A 313 15.50 1.01 -11.11
C MET A 313 16.31 -0.15 -10.51
N ARG A 314 17.50 0.09 -9.98
CA ARG A 314 18.36 -0.92 -9.37
C ARG A 314 17.70 -1.71 -8.25
N ARG A 315 16.75 -1.09 -7.54
CA ARG A 315 15.98 -1.73 -6.47
C ARG A 315 15.03 -2.80 -6.99
N HIS A 316 14.56 -2.65 -8.22
CA HIS A 316 13.57 -3.52 -8.84
C HIS A 316 14.20 -4.69 -9.61
N TYR A 317 15.33 -4.50 -10.27
CA TYR A 317 15.96 -5.50 -11.13
C TYR A 317 16.23 -6.84 -10.43
N THR A 318 16.61 -6.80 -9.14
CA THR A 318 16.89 -8.02 -8.37
C THR A 318 15.65 -8.93 -8.30
N ASN A 319 14.48 -8.37 -8.10
CA ASN A 319 13.25 -9.16 -7.95
C ASN A 319 12.58 -9.48 -9.29
N TYR A 320 12.69 -8.61 -10.31
CA TYR A 320 12.22 -8.93 -11.65
C TYR A 320 12.82 -10.27 -12.16
N PHE A 321 14.09 -10.51 -11.88
CA PHE A 321 14.83 -11.67 -12.40
C PHE A 321 15.26 -12.67 -11.32
N LYS A 322 14.60 -12.67 -10.16
CA LYS A 322 14.87 -13.65 -9.11
C LYS A 322 14.42 -15.04 -9.54
N GLY A 323 15.25 -16.08 -9.25
CA GLY A 323 14.89 -17.49 -9.44
C GLY A 323 15.35 -18.09 -10.78
N TYR A 324 15.99 -17.32 -11.68
CA TYR A 324 16.57 -17.89 -12.91
C TYR A 324 18.01 -18.36 -12.66
N PRO A 325 18.35 -19.65 -12.94
CA PRO A 325 19.70 -20.18 -12.81
C PRO A 325 20.68 -19.38 -13.69
N GLY A 326 21.82 -18.95 -13.15
CA GLY A 326 22.82 -18.20 -13.90
C GLY A 326 22.52 -16.70 -14.14
N ILE A 327 21.43 -16.15 -13.64
CA ILE A 327 21.05 -14.74 -13.84
C ILE A 327 21.96 -13.71 -13.15
N LYS A 328 22.77 -14.14 -12.17
CA LYS A 328 23.57 -13.23 -11.31
C LYS A 328 24.48 -12.27 -12.10
N PRO A 329 25.22 -12.67 -13.16
CA PRO A 329 26.04 -11.75 -13.94
C PRO A 329 25.22 -10.65 -14.62
N PHE A 330 24.05 -10.99 -15.16
CA PHE A 330 23.15 -10.01 -15.81
C PHE A 330 22.59 -9.01 -14.79
N ARG A 331 22.15 -9.48 -13.63
CA ARG A 331 21.70 -8.57 -12.56
C ARG A 331 22.81 -7.64 -12.11
N GLN A 332 24.07 -8.13 -12.04
CA GLN A 332 25.21 -7.27 -11.72
C GLN A 332 25.39 -6.17 -12.77
N ARG A 333 25.29 -6.49 -14.06
CA ARG A 333 25.35 -5.50 -15.16
C ARG A 333 24.19 -4.48 -15.03
N LEU A 334 22.95 -4.92 -14.83
CA LEU A 334 21.77 -4.05 -14.65
C LEU A 334 21.92 -3.05 -13.49
N VAL A 335 22.58 -3.42 -12.39
CA VAL A 335 22.74 -2.53 -11.23
C VAL A 335 23.98 -1.66 -11.27
N THR A 336 24.91 -1.90 -12.19
CA THR A 336 26.15 -1.12 -12.36
C THR A 336 26.14 -0.22 -13.58
N GLU A 337 25.39 -0.59 -14.63
CA GLU A 337 25.26 0.19 -15.86
C GLU A 337 24.57 1.53 -15.60
N MET A 338 25.00 2.57 -16.31
CA MET A 338 24.43 3.91 -16.25
C MET A 338 23.85 4.40 -17.58
N GLU A 339 24.27 3.76 -18.69
CA GLU A 339 23.80 4.13 -20.02
C GLU A 339 22.45 3.45 -20.32
N PRO A 340 21.37 4.21 -20.52
CA PRO A 340 20.04 3.64 -20.73
C PRO A 340 19.96 2.68 -21.91
N ALA A 341 20.63 2.96 -23.03
CA ALA A 341 20.63 2.10 -24.20
C ALA A 341 21.20 0.71 -23.89
N LEU A 342 22.31 0.65 -23.13
CA LEU A 342 22.92 -0.60 -22.72
C LEU A 342 22.05 -1.38 -21.71
N LEU A 343 21.27 -0.70 -20.88
CA LEU A 343 20.30 -1.38 -20.01
C LEU A 343 19.22 -2.10 -20.82
N PHE A 344 18.69 -1.48 -21.88
CA PHE A 344 17.73 -2.15 -22.77
C PHE A 344 18.36 -3.34 -23.51
N GLU A 345 19.63 -3.22 -23.94
CA GLU A 345 20.37 -4.34 -24.53
C GLU A 345 20.52 -5.50 -23.55
N ILE A 346 20.89 -5.23 -22.28
CA ILE A 346 21.00 -6.27 -21.25
C ILE A 346 19.65 -6.96 -21.02
N LEU A 347 18.54 -6.22 -21.01
CA LEU A 347 17.21 -6.81 -20.89
C LEU A 347 16.85 -7.71 -22.09
N ASN A 348 17.25 -7.33 -23.30
CA ASN A 348 17.10 -8.17 -24.51
C ASN A 348 17.97 -9.44 -24.44
N GLU A 349 19.21 -9.31 -23.97
CA GLU A 349 20.10 -10.46 -23.78
C GLU A 349 19.51 -11.45 -22.75
N ILE A 350 18.96 -10.95 -21.63
CA ILE A 350 18.30 -11.80 -20.62
C ILE A 350 17.16 -12.61 -21.27
N GLU A 351 16.32 -11.96 -22.04
CA GLU A 351 15.19 -12.63 -22.70
C GLU A 351 15.69 -13.69 -23.70
N ALA A 352 16.72 -13.40 -24.47
CA ALA A 352 17.29 -14.35 -25.44
C ALA A 352 17.97 -15.54 -24.77
N VAL A 353 18.78 -15.30 -23.71
CA VAL A 353 19.58 -16.33 -23.04
C VAL A 353 18.73 -17.27 -22.19
N PHE A 354 17.73 -16.73 -21.51
CA PHE A 354 16.88 -17.50 -20.58
C PHE A 354 15.53 -17.91 -21.18
N SER A 355 15.31 -17.70 -22.48
CA SER A 355 14.13 -18.19 -23.20
C SER A 355 14.02 -19.71 -23.05
N GLY A 356 12.90 -20.19 -22.48
CA GLY A 356 12.70 -21.63 -22.21
C GLY A 356 13.32 -22.15 -20.91
N CYS A 357 14.01 -21.31 -20.12
CA CYS A 357 14.45 -21.70 -18.79
C CYS A 357 13.27 -21.64 -17.79
N GLU A 358 13.13 -22.68 -16.99
CA GLU A 358 12.20 -22.70 -15.87
C GLU A 358 12.79 -22.01 -14.63
N LEU A 359 11.92 -21.44 -13.81
CA LEU A 359 12.33 -20.90 -12.51
C LEU A 359 12.75 -22.04 -11.57
N GLU A 360 13.85 -21.86 -10.84
CA GLU A 360 14.14 -22.72 -9.70
C GLU A 360 13.01 -22.61 -8.68
N THR A 361 12.31 -23.73 -8.47
CA THR A 361 11.34 -23.83 -7.36
C THR A 361 12.11 -23.67 -6.06
N ALA A 362 11.79 -22.64 -5.27
CA ALA A 362 12.35 -22.49 -3.94
C ALA A 362 11.94 -23.72 -3.10
N SER A 363 12.92 -24.60 -2.83
CA SER A 363 12.78 -25.74 -1.92
C SER A 363 12.66 -25.26 -0.46
#